data_96d3f5b049d85c4d033499813702efca
#
_entry.id   96d3f5b049d85c4d033499813702efca
#
_cell.length_a   1.000
_cell.length_b   1.000
_cell.length_c   1.000
_cell.angle_alpha   90.00
_cell.angle_beta   90.00
_cell.angle_gamma   90.00
#
_symmetry.space_group_name_H-M   'P 1'
#
loop_
_entity.id
_entity.type
_entity.pdbx_description
1 polymer ?
#
loop_
_entity_poly.entity_id
_entity_poly.type
_entity_poly.pdbx_seq_one_letter_code
_entity_poly.pdbx_strand_id
1 'polypeptide(L)'
;MGSTPLYDALRAFAAQRPLRMHMPGHKGKSLPAPELAAIAAIDFTELPPTGDLFSGGGAIGAAEALWAKVFHMASCLFLTGGSTQGVHAALALACKPGETVLLDRGSHRSAYNALALLDLKPVYLERPWLASEGITGPISPSSVAQALEEHPEAKTLCITSPTYYGVLSDLPALAELMHRRGGVLVVDGAHGAHLPFLGNDHLSAADLVVTSAHKTLPALGQSALLLAGERFPHAGLRRAASLYGSSSPSYPMMACLDLCRAWMEE
;
A
#
# COMPACT_ATOMS: atom_id res chain seq x y z
N MET A 1 16.11 15.36 11.61
CA MET A 1 15.32 14.63 10.59
C MET A 1 16.08 13.41 10.15
N GLY A 2 15.46 12.24 10.18
CA GLY A 2 16.07 10.98 9.78
C GLY A 2 16.51 10.97 8.30
N SER A 3 17.05 9.82 7.82
CA SER A 3 17.49 9.67 6.42
C SER A 3 16.32 9.82 5.44
N THR A 4 16.49 10.62 4.38
CA THR A 4 15.49 10.87 3.31
C THR A 4 16.08 10.62 1.92
N PRO A 5 16.45 9.36 1.60
CA PRO A 5 17.28 9.04 0.45
C PRO A 5 16.71 9.51 -0.89
N LEU A 6 15.38 9.41 -1.08
CA LEU A 6 14.75 9.86 -2.32
C LEU A 6 14.69 11.39 -2.39
N TYR A 7 14.21 12.04 -1.34
CA TYR A 7 14.11 13.51 -1.31
C TYR A 7 15.49 14.16 -1.49
N ASP A 8 16.51 13.63 -0.82
CA ASP A 8 17.88 14.12 -0.92
C ASP A 8 18.45 13.94 -2.35
N ALA A 9 18.21 12.80 -2.98
CA ALA A 9 18.60 12.55 -4.37
C ALA A 9 17.95 13.54 -5.36
N LEU A 10 16.64 13.78 -5.21
CA LEU A 10 15.92 14.74 -6.05
C LEU A 10 16.44 16.17 -5.87
N ARG A 11 16.71 16.58 -4.63
CA ARG A 11 17.30 17.90 -4.34
C ARG A 11 18.71 18.04 -4.88
N ALA A 12 19.54 17.03 -4.69
CA ALA A 12 20.90 17.02 -5.20
C ALA A 12 20.93 17.14 -6.74
N PHE A 13 20.05 16.43 -7.43
CA PHE A 13 19.91 16.51 -8.87
C PHE A 13 19.38 17.89 -9.32
N ALA A 14 18.37 18.43 -8.63
CA ALA A 14 17.85 19.78 -8.91
C ALA A 14 18.92 20.87 -8.76
N ALA A 15 19.81 20.75 -7.74
CA ALA A 15 20.90 21.69 -7.49
C ALA A 15 21.94 21.77 -8.62
N GLN A 16 22.08 20.70 -9.41
CA GLN A 16 22.94 20.68 -10.60
C GLN A 16 22.39 21.53 -11.77
N ARG A 17 21.16 22.04 -11.65
CA ARG A 17 20.45 22.83 -12.68
C ARG A 17 20.47 22.16 -14.06
N PRO A 18 20.09 20.88 -14.18
CA PRO A 18 20.16 20.18 -15.45
C PRO A 18 19.26 20.84 -16.49
N LEU A 19 19.69 20.83 -17.76
CA LEU A 19 18.84 21.23 -18.86
C LEU A 19 17.75 20.14 -19.06
N ARG A 20 16.53 20.42 -18.61
CA ARG A 20 15.42 19.46 -18.62
C ARG A 20 14.78 19.34 -20.00
N MET A 21 15.30 18.45 -20.85
CA MET A 21 14.67 18.09 -22.13
C MET A 21 13.58 17.02 -21.97
N HIS A 22 13.49 16.41 -20.78
CA HIS A 22 12.52 15.40 -20.38
C HIS A 22 11.23 15.99 -19.79
N MET A 23 10.22 15.14 -19.52
CA MET A 23 9.02 15.50 -18.73
C MET A 23 9.39 15.79 -17.26
N PRO A 24 8.54 16.49 -16.50
CA PRO A 24 7.28 17.14 -16.90
C PRO A 24 7.46 18.41 -17.75
N GLY A 25 6.36 18.86 -18.38
CA GLY A 25 6.35 19.99 -19.33
C GLY A 25 6.78 21.33 -18.77
N HIS A 26 6.65 21.59 -17.45
CA HIS A 26 7.11 22.81 -16.78
C HIS A 26 8.65 22.94 -16.72
N LYS A 27 9.39 21.86 -17.00
CA LYS A 27 10.87 21.83 -17.05
C LYS A 27 11.56 22.29 -15.78
N GLY A 28 10.87 22.19 -14.62
CA GLY A 28 11.39 22.66 -13.32
C GLY A 28 11.51 24.18 -13.21
N LYS A 29 10.93 24.93 -14.12
CA LYS A 29 11.06 26.40 -14.14
C LYS A 29 9.99 27.08 -13.31
N SER A 30 8.71 26.90 -13.71
CA SER A 30 7.58 27.52 -13.01
C SER A 30 6.30 26.74 -13.29
N LEU A 31 5.39 26.82 -12.33
CA LEU A 31 3.98 26.46 -12.51
C LEU A 31 3.13 27.73 -12.50
N PRO A 32 1.87 27.69 -12.94
CA PRO A 32 1.01 28.88 -13.00
C PRO A 32 0.81 29.59 -11.66
N ALA A 33 0.99 28.89 -10.53
CA ALA A 33 0.90 29.44 -9.18
C ALA A 33 2.28 29.44 -8.50
N PRO A 34 2.75 30.57 -7.94
CA PRO A 34 4.05 30.66 -7.26
C PRO A 34 4.20 29.67 -6.11
N GLU A 35 3.12 29.35 -5.41
CA GLU A 35 3.07 28.39 -4.29
C GLU A 35 3.51 26.98 -4.69
N LEU A 36 3.40 26.64 -5.97
CA LEU A 36 3.79 25.35 -6.53
C LEU A 36 5.24 25.29 -7.03
N ALA A 37 5.98 26.38 -6.96
CA ALA A 37 7.36 26.46 -7.49
C ALA A 37 8.31 25.46 -6.83
N ALA A 38 8.19 25.25 -5.51
CA ALA A 38 9.00 24.30 -4.77
C ALA A 38 8.73 22.84 -5.23
N ILE A 39 7.49 22.52 -5.57
CA ILE A 39 7.10 21.21 -6.10
C ILE A 39 7.73 21.01 -7.48
N ALA A 40 7.62 22.01 -8.37
CA ALA A 40 8.21 21.95 -9.71
C ALA A 40 9.72 21.70 -9.70
N ALA A 41 10.42 22.18 -8.67
CA ALA A 41 11.86 22.01 -8.53
C ALA A 41 12.29 20.54 -8.40
N ILE A 42 11.50 19.72 -7.71
CA ILE A 42 11.75 18.29 -7.45
C ILE A 42 10.85 17.35 -8.28
N ASP A 43 10.02 17.90 -9.14
CA ASP A 43 9.17 17.09 -10.03
C ASP A 43 9.97 16.69 -11.27
N PHE A 44 10.30 15.40 -11.32
CA PHE A 44 11.11 14.76 -12.35
C PHE A 44 10.33 13.61 -13.01
N THR A 45 11.02 12.88 -13.85
CA THR A 45 10.59 11.61 -14.42
C THR A 45 11.66 10.55 -14.16
N GLU A 46 11.51 9.38 -14.74
CA GLU A 46 12.41 8.25 -14.64
C GLU A 46 13.75 8.55 -15.37
N LEU A 47 14.74 8.97 -14.61
CA LEU A 47 16.09 9.24 -15.08
C LEU A 47 17.11 8.47 -14.22
N PRO A 48 18.32 8.21 -14.72
CA PRO A 48 19.34 7.52 -13.92
C PRO A 48 19.57 8.14 -12.52
N PRO A 49 19.58 9.47 -12.32
CA PRO A 49 19.74 10.05 -10.99
C PRO A 49 18.49 10.01 -10.10
N THR A 50 17.28 9.92 -10.68
CA THR A 50 16.01 9.97 -9.95
C THR A 50 15.43 8.59 -9.70
N GLY A 51 15.88 7.59 -10.46
CA GLY A 51 15.38 6.21 -10.41
C GLY A 51 14.07 6.02 -11.16
N ASP A 52 13.61 4.77 -11.20
CA ASP A 52 12.34 4.34 -11.78
C ASP A 52 11.60 3.49 -10.75
N LEU A 53 10.37 3.89 -10.42
CA LEU A 53 9.54 3.22 -9.41
C LEU A 53 9.33 1.74 -9.72
N PHE A 54 9.11 1.37 -10.97
CA PHE A 54 8.77 -0.01 -11.32
C PHE A 54 9.98 -0.87 -11.73
N SER A 55 11.12 -0.26 -12.02
CA SER A 55 12.39 -0.97 -12.19
C SER A 55 13.09 -1.26 -10.87
N GLY A 56 12.90 -0.40 -9.89
CA GLY A 56 13.43 -0.57 -8.53
C GLY A 56 14.86 -0.12 -8.34
N GLY A 57 15.32 -0.25 -7.07
CA GLY A 57 16.68 0.13 -6.68
C GLY A 57 16.87 1.64 -6.48
N GLY A 58 18.13 2.05 -6.33
CA GLY A 58 18.50 3.45 -6.14
C GLY A 58 17.85 4.09 -4.92
N ALA A 59 17.62 5.41 -5.00
CA ALA A 59 17.07 6.21 -3.91
C ALA A 59 15.62 5.84 -3.56
N ILE A 60 14.81 5.47 -4.58
CA ILE A 60 13.41 5.01 -4.36
C ILE A 60 13.43 3.71 -3.54
N GLY A 61 14.20 2.71 -3.96
CA GLY A 61 14.30 1.44 -3.23
C GLY A 61 14.86 1.61 -1.81
N ALA A 62 15.78 2.54 -1.60
CA ALA A 62 16.29 2.87 -0.28
C ALA A 62 15.21 3.48 0.64
N ALA A 63 14.38 4.38 0.11
CA ALA A 63 13.26 4.97 0.85
C ALA A 63 12.17 3.92 1.16
N GLU A 64 11.85 3.06 0.21
CA GLU A 64 10.91 1.94 0.40
C GLU A 64 11.39 0.94 1.46
N ALA A 65 12.69 0.63 1.46
CA ALA A 65 13.29 -0.26 2.47
C ALA A 65 13.18 0.31 3.90
N LEU A 66 13.25 1.63 4.06
CA LEU A 66 13.03 2.28 5.36
C LEU A 66 11.57 2.16 5.80
N TRP A 67 10.60 2.32 4.90
CA TRP A 67 9.18 2.09 5.19
C TRP A 67 8.89 0.61 5.54
N ALA A 68 9.53 -0.34 4.85
CA ALA A 68 9.39 -1.76 5.16
C ALA A 68 9.82 -2.06 6.61
N LYS A 69 10.91 -1.42 7.08
CA LYS A 69 11.37 -1.54 8.49
C LYS A 69 10.36 -1.00 9.49
N VAL A 70 9.74 0.17 9.21
CA VAL A 70 8.71 0.77 10.08
C VAL A 70 7.54 -0.18 10.28
N PHE A 71 7.15 -0.93 9.25
CA PHE A 71 6.03 -1.89 9.32
C PHE A 71 6.44 -3.31 9.71
N HIS A 72 7.73 -3.57 9.97
CA HIS A 72 8.26 -4.92 10.22
C HIS A 72 7.90 -5.92 9.12
N MET A 73 7.91 -5.44 7.86
CA MET A 73 7.62 -6.22 6.66
C MET A 73 8.88 -6.43 5.82
N ALA A 74 8.90 -7.48 4.99
CA ALA A 74 10.07 -7.80 4.15
C ALA A 74 10.28 -6.78 3.03
N SER A 75 9.21 -6.17 2.53
CA SER A 75 9.29 -5.18 1.45
C SER A 75 8.15 -4.17 1.49
N CYS A 76 8.41 -2.99 0.91
CA CYS A 76 7.46 -1.92 0.70
C CYS A 76 7.59 -1.39 -0.73
N LEU A 77 6.48 -1.01 -1.34
CA LEU A 77 6.41 -0.32 -2.62
C LEU A 77 5.58 0.96 -2.46
N PHE A 78 6.09 2.07 -2.95
CA PHE A 78 5.34 3.31 -3.04
C PHE A 78 4.22 3.21 -4.09
N LEU A 79 3.06 3.73 -3.75
CA LEU A 79 1.90 3.77 -4.63
C LEU A 79 1.49 5.24 -4.86
N THR A 80 1.45 5.64 -6.12
CA THR A 80 1.01 6.97 -6.55
C THR A 80 -0.42 6.98 -7.10
N GLY A 81 -1.06 5.81 -7.16
CA GLY A 81 -2.47 5.61 -7.52
C GLY A 81 -3.38 5.32 -6.32
N GLY A 82 -2.91 5.64 -5.09
CA GLY A 82 -3.65 5.40 -3.86
C GLY A 82 -3.72 3.92 -3.45
N SER A 83 -4.38 3.66 -2.32
CA SER A 83 -4.64 2.29 -1.86
C SER A 83 -5.51 1.49 -2.84
N THR A 84 -6.27 2.13 -3.72
CA THR A 84 -7.01 1.44 -4.78
C THR A 84 -6.07 0.64 -5.69
N GLN A 85 -4.97 1.27 -6.16
CA GLN A 85 -3.92 0.58 -6.91
C GLN A 85 -3.33 -0.59 -6.11
N GLY A 86 -3.07 -0.36 -4.82
CA GLY A 86 -2.51 -1.36 -3.92
C GLY A 86 -3.41 -2.57 -3.72
N VAL A 87 -4.72 -2.37 -3.51
CA VAL A 87 -5.70 -3.46 -3.34
C VAL A 87 -5.81 -4.31 -4.61
N HIS A 88 -5.84 -3.67 -5.79
CA HIS A 88 -5.84 -4.39 -7.06
C HIS A 88 -4.57 -5.21 -7.23
N ALA A 89 -3.39 -4.62 -6.96
CA ALA A 89 -2.10 -5.30 -7.06
C ALA A 89 -1.98 -6.45 -6.04
N ALA A 90 -2.41 -6.24 -4.78
CA ALA A 90 -2.36 -7.26 -3.74
C ALA A 90 -3.23 -8.49 -4.09
N LEU A 91 -4.46 -8.26 -4.56
CA LEU A 91 -5.34 -9.35 -4.99
C LEU A 91 -4.83 -10.04 -6.25
N ALA A 92 -4.23 -9.30 -7.20
CA ALA A 92 -3.59 -9.90 -8.38
C ALA A 92 -2.35 -10.74 -8.05
N LEU A 93 -1.68 -10.48 -6.91
CA LEU A 93 -0.58 -11.30 -6.40
C LEU A 93 -1.07 -12.54 -5.67
N ALA A 94 -2.18 -12.41 -4.94
CA ALA A 94 -2.71 -13.45 -4.09
C ALA A 94 -3.64 -14.44 -4.81
N CYS A 95 -4.25 -14.04 -5.92
CA CYS A 95 -5.27 -14.81 -6.63
C CYS A 95 -4.94 -14.98 -8.12
N LYS A 96 -5.43 -16.07 -8.69
CA LYS A 96 -5.53 -16.28 -10.14
C LYS A 96 -6.97 -16.07 -10.62
N PRO A 97 -7.19 -15.75 -11.90
CA PRO A 97 -8.54 -15.64 -12.46
C PRO A 97 -9.38 -16.89 -12.18
N GLY A 98 -10.64 -16.70 -11.80
CA GLY A 98 -11.59 -17.76 -11.48
C GLY A 98 -11.48 -18.34 -10.06
N GLU A 99 -10.47 -17.96 -9.27
CA GLU A 99 -10.31 -18.45 -7.89
C GLU A 99 -11.33 -17.85 -6.92
N THR A 100 -11.63 -18.63 -5.88
CA THR A 100 -12.49 -18.21 -4.76
C THR A 100 -11.68 -17.38 -3.76
N VAL A 101 -12.21 -16.22 -3.35
CA VAL A 101 -11.66 -15.34 -2.32
C VAL A 101 -12.65 -15.14 -1.19
N LEU A 102 -12.22 -15.36 0.05
CA LEU A 102 -12.97 -14.94 1.24
C LEU A 102 -12.84 -13.42 1.37
N LEU A 103 -13.94 -12.70 1.25
CA LEU A 103 -13.95 -11.25 1.23
C LEU A 103 -14.81 -10.68 2.35
N ASP A 104 -14.23 -9.80 3.15
CA ASP A 104 -14.95 -8.97 4.11
C ASP A 104 -16.06 -8.18 3.42
N ARG A 105 -17.31 -8.37 3.86
CA ARG A 105 -18.48 -7.68 3.29
C ARG A 105 -18.41 -6.16 3.46
N GLY A 106 -17.66 -5.69 4.47
CA GLY A 106 -17.39 -4.27 4.74
C GLY A 106 -16.21 -3.68 3.97
N SER A 107 -15.64 -4.41 2.99
CA SER A 107 -14.51 -3.93 2.19
C SER A 107 -14.83 -2.67 1.39
N HIS A 108 -13.80 -1.88 1.13
CA HIS A 108 -13.89 -0.73 0.24
C HIS A 108 -14.19 -1.18 -1.21
N ARG A 109 -14.87 -0.32 -1.99
CA ARG A 109 -15.24 -0.61 -3.40
C ARG A 109 -14.08 -1.05 -4.29
N SER A 110 -12.82 -0.72 -3.96
CA SER A 110 -11.64 -1.19 -4.69
C SER A 110 -11.50 -2.71 -4.65
N ALA A 111 -11.86 -3.37 -3.55
CA ALA A 111 -11.87 -4.83 -3.48
C ALA A 111 -12.95 -5.44 -4.39
N TYR A 112 -14.14 -4.85 -4.41
CA TYR A 112 -15.20 -5.26 -5.34
C TYR A 112 -14.83 -5.04 -6.80
N ASN A 113 -14.16 -3.93 -7.12
CA ASN A 113 -13.64 -3.69 -8.46
C ASN A 113 -12.58 -4.73 -8.85
N ALA A 114 -11.73 -5.15 -7.90
CA ALA A 114 -10.74 -6.20 -8.14
C ALA A 114 -11.41 -7.55 -8.46
N LEU A 115 -12.55 -7.89 -7.84
CA LEU A 115 -13.30 -9.09 -8.21
C LEU A 115 -13.65 -9.12 -9.70
N ALA A 116 -14.15 -7.99 -10.22
CA ALA A 116 -14.52 -7.87 -11.63
C ALA A 116 -13.28 -7.85 -12.55
N LEU A 117 -12.21 -7.14 -12.16
CA LEU A 117 -10.98 -7.03 -12.96
C LEU A 117 -10.21 -8.34 -13.07
N LEU A 118 -10.29 -9.18 -12.04
CA LEU A 118 -9.53 -10.42 -11.91
C LEU A 118 -10.39 -11.68 -12.08
N ASP A 119 -11.67 -11.54 -12.40
CA ASP A 119 -12.63 -12.65 -12.50
C ASP A 119 -12.65 -13.54 -11.24
N LEU A 120 -12.69 -12.93 -10.04
CA LEU A 120 -12.68 -13.65 -8.78
C LEU A 120 -14.10 -13.98 -8.30
N LYS A 121 -14.23 -15.11 -7.59
CA LYS A 121 -15.49 -15.58 -6.99
C LYS A 121 -15.51 -15.25 -5.50
N PRO A 122 -16.29 -14.26 -5.04
CA PRO A 122 -16.30 -13.88 -3.63
C PRO A 122 -17.16 -14.84 -2.79
N VAL A 123 -16.64 -15.21 -1.64
CA VAL A 123 -17.40 -15.72 -0.51
C VAL A 123 -17.37 -14.64 0.55
N TYR A 124 -18.53 -14.06 0.86
CA TYR A 124 -18.60 -12.91 1.75
C TYR A 124 -18.59 -13.31 3.21
N LEU A 125 -17.75 -12.64 4.00
CA LEU A 125 -17.71 -12.73 5.45
C LEU A 125 -18.46 -11.54 6.06
N GLU A 126 -19.48 -11.82 6.84
CA GLU A 126 -20.25 -10.79 7.53
C GLU A 126 -19.55 -10.36 8.82
N ARG A 127 -19.66 -9.08 9.17
CA ARG A 127 -19.19 -8.52 10.42
C ARG A 127 -20.33 -8.49 11.45
N PRO A 128 -20.09 -8.82 12.72
CA PRO A 128 -21.10 -8.67 13.77
C PRO A 128 -21.48 -7.19 13.90
N TRP A 129 -22.75 -6.94 14.19
CA TRP A 129 -23.21 -5.59 14.51
C TRP A 129 -23.02 -5.30 16.00
N LEU A 130 -22.28 -4.25 16.34
CA LEU A 130 -22.06 -3.77 17.70
C LEU A 130 -23.15 -2.73 17.99
N ALA A 131 -24.25 -3.17 18.61
CA ALA A 131 -25.46 -2.34 18.75
C ALA A 131 -25.25 -1.11 19.64
N SER A 132 -24.40 -1.21 20.67
CA SER A 132 -24.07 -0.10 21.57
C SER A 132 -23.31 1.03 20.88
N GLU A 133 -22.43 0.69 19.95
CA GLU A 133 -21.58 1.63 19.20
C GLU A 133 -22.21 2.06 17.87
N GLY A 134 -23.20 1.32 17.37
CA GLY A 134 -23.84 1.56 16.08
C GLY A 134 -22.90 1.32 14.89
N ILE A 135 -21.92 0.41 15.02
CA ILE A 135 -20.92 0.09 13.99
C ILE A 135 -20.77 -1.42 13.81
N THR A 136 -20.09 -1.83 12.74
CA THR A 136 -19.71 -3.24 12.53
C THR A 136 -18.43 -3.59 13.32
N GLY A 137 -18.41 -4.78 13.92
CA GLY A 137 -17.30 -5.33 14.67
C GLY A 137 -16.20 -5.95 13.79
N PRO A 138 -15.26 -6.69 14.40
CA PRO A 138 -14.17 -7.35 13.69
C PRO A 138 -14.65 -8.59 12.93
N ILE A 139 -13.92 -9.00 11.90
CA ILE A 139 -14.01 -10.35 11.35
C ILE A 139 -13.46 -11.33 12.39
N SER A 140 -14.25 -12.35 12.76
CA SER A 140 -13.83 -13.33 13.75
C SER A 140 -13.05 -14.50 13.13
N PRO A 141 -12.04 -15.05 13.83
CA PRO A 141 -11.38 -16.29 13.37
C PRO A 141 -12.35 -17.46 13.19
N SER A 142 -13.41 -17.55 14.01
CA SER A 142 -14.41 -18.62 13.89
C SER A 142 -15.23 -18.53 12.60
N SER A 143 -15.62 -17.31 12.17
CA SER A 143 -16.34 -17.15 10.90
C SER A 143 -15.47 -17.49 9.70
N VAL A 144 -14.17 -17.17 9.76
CA VAL A 144 -13.22 -17.55 8.72
C VAL A 144 -12.99 -19.06 8.70
N ALA A 145 -12.85 -19.70 9.88
CA ALA A 145 -12.71 -21.16 9.97
C ALA A 145 -13.91 -21.89 9.36
N GLN A 146 -15.12 -21.46 9.68
CA GLN A 146 -16.34 -22.00 9.09
C GLN A 146 -16.37 -21.83 7.55
N ALA A 147 -16.09 -20.63 7.06
CA ALA A 147 -16.07 -20.36 5.62
C ALA A 147 -15.02 -21.23 4.89
N LEU A 148 -13.87 -21.50 5.52
CA LEU A 148 -12.84 -22.38 4.97
C LEU A 148 -13.23 -23.87 4.98
N GLU A 149 -14.14 -24.29 5.86
CA GLU A 149 -14.71 -25.64 5.82
C GLU A 149 -15.73 -25.79 4.69
N GLU A 150 -16.57 -24.77 4.49
CA GLU A 150 -17.58 -24.72 3.42
C GLU A 150 -16.95 -24.48 2.04
N HIS A 151 -15.79 -23.78 1.98
CA HIS A 151 -15.07 -23.42 0.76
C HIS A 151 -13.58 -23.80 0.84
N PRO A 152 -13.25 -25.10 0.86
CA PRO A 152 -11.86 -25.58 1.04
C PRO A 152 -10.92 -25.19 -0.11
N GLU A 153 -11.47 -24.80 -1.27
CA GLU A 153 -10.73 -24.28 -2.41
C GLU A 153 -10.20 -22.85 -2.20
N ALA A 154 -10.83 -22.08 -1.28
CA ALA A 154 -10.44 -20.70 -1.03
C ALA A 154 -9.03 -20.62 -0.40
N LYS A 155 -8.13 -19.90 -1.06
CA LYS A 155 -6.73 -19.71 -0.62
C LYS A 155 -6.38 -18.28 -0.27
N THR A 156 -7.30 -17.33 -0.46
CA THR A 156 -7.08 -15.93 -0.16
C THR A 156 -8.18 -15.40 0.74
N LEU A 157 -7.79 -14.73 1.81
CA LEU A 157 -8.65 -13.95 2.69
C LEU A 157 -8.30 -12.47 2.52
N CYS A 158 -9.28 -11.63 2.15
CA CYS A 158 -9.11 -10.19 2.03
C CYS A 158 -10.05 -9.48 3.00
N ILE A 159 -9.50 -8.73 3.94
CA ILE A 159 -10.27 -7.99 4.96
C ILE A 159 -9.78 -6.56 5.13
N THR A 160 -10.64 -5.70 5.68
CA THR A 160 -10.28 -4.34 6.08
C THR A 160 -9.98 -4.31 7.59
N SER A 161 -8.73 -3.94 7.96
CA SER A 161 -8.31 -3.78 9.35
C SER A 161 -7.13 -2.79 9.47
N PRO A 162 -7.27 -1.67 10.20
CA PRO A 162 -8.50 -1.23 10.89
C PRO A 162 -9.62 -0.83 9.93
N THR A 163 -10.86 -0.92 10.41
CA THR A 163 -12.01 -0.33 9.70
C THR A 163 -11.94 1.20 9.73
N TYR A 164 -12.87 1.87 9.03
CA TYR A 164 -13.01 3.33 9.10
C TYR A 164 -13.18 3.84 10.55
N TYR A 165 -13.80 3.05 11.41
CA TYR A 165 -14.05 3.37 12.82
C TYR A 165 -12.93 2.91 13.78
N GLY A 166 -11.81 2.37 13.24
CA GLY A 166 -10.68 1.93 14.04
C GLY A 166 -10.81 0.51 14.61
N VAL A 167 -11.83 -0.26 14.19
CA VAL A 167 -11.99 -1.66 14.66
C VAL A 167 -10.92 -2.54 14.05
N LEU A 168 -10.17 -3.25 14.89
CA LEU A 168 -9.13 -4.20 14.51
C LEU A 168 -9.67 -5.64 14.58
N SER A 169 -9.35 -6.46 13.58
CA SER A 169 -9.55 -7.91 13.60
C SER A 169 -8.29 -8.61 14.12
N ASP A 170 -8.38 -9.81 14.67
CA ASP A 170 -7.22 -10.58 15.14
C ASP A 170 -6.41 -11.12 13.96
N LEU A 171 -5.52 -10.27 13.39
CA LEU A 171 -4.73 -10.64 12.21
C LEU A 171 -3.80 -11.83 12.45
N PRO A 172 -3.10 -11.97 13.61
CA PRO A 172 -2.31 -13.16 13.89
C PRO A 172 -3.11 -14.46 13.80
N ALA A 173 -4.29 -14.52 14.44
CA ALA A 173 -5.14 -15.72 14.38
C ALA A 173 -5.67 -15.97 12.96
N LEU A 174 -6.04 -14.93 12.22
CA LEU A 174 -6.49 -15.05 10.83
C LEU A 174 -5.37 -15.50 9.89
N ALA A 175 -4.15 -14.98 10.05
CA ALA A 175 -2.98 -15.41 9.31
C ALA A 175 -2.68 -16.89 9.56
N GLU A 176 -2.70 -17.32 10.82
CA GLU A 176 -2.49 -18.74 11.17
C GLU A 176 -3.51 -19.68 10.50
N LEU A 177 -4.79 -19.29 10.50
CA LEU A 177 -5.84 -20.07 9.82
C LEU A 177 -5.55 -20.21 8.32
N MET A 178 -5.17 -19.14 7.65
CA MET A 178 -4.85 -19.15 6.23
C MET A 178 -3.57 -19.95 5.95
N HIS A 179 -2.51 -19.74 6.73
CA HIS A 179 -1.21 -20.37 6.52
C HIS A 179 -1.27 -21.90 6.71
N ARG A 180 -2.05 -22.41 7.68
CA ARG A 180 -2.26 -23.87 7.84
C ARG A 180 -2.83 -24.54 6.59
N ARG A 181 -3.50 -23.80 5.72
CA ARG A 181 -4.06 -24.28 4.44
C ARG A 181 -3.24 -23.83 3.22
N GLY A 182 -2.04 -23.29 3.44
CA GLY A 182 -1.19 -22.73 2.38
C GLY A 182 -1.75 -21.46 1.72
N GLY A 183 -2.72 -20.82 2.39
CA GLY A 183 -3.39 -19.60 1.91
C GLY A 183 -2.63 -18.31 2.20
N VAL A 184 -3.25 -17.18 1.88
CA VAL A 184 -2.71 -15.82 1.95
C VAL A 184 -3.70 -14.91 2.67
N LEU A 185 -3.20 -14.06 3.58
CA LEU A 185 -3.95 -12.99 4.20
C LEU A 185 -3.58 -11.65 3.55
N VAL A 186 -4.55 -11.02 2.89
CA VAL A 186 -4.48 -9.66 2.34
C VAL A 186 -5.24 -8.71 3.24
N VAL A 187 -4.60 -7.63 3.69
CA VAL A 187 -5.21 -6.64 4.56
C VAL A 187 -5.28 -5.27 3.88
N ASP A 188 -6.50 -4.78 3.67
CA ASP A 188 -6.74 -3.36 3.40
C ASP A 188 -6.61 -2.61 4.73
N GLY A 189 -5.40 -2.15 5.02
CA GLY A 189 -5.02 -1.34 6.17
C GLY A 189 -5.03 0.15 5.87
N ALA A 190 -5.89 0.62 4.95
CA ALA A 190 -5.91 2.01 4.49
C ALA A 190 -6.07 3.04 5.62
N HIS A 191 -6.66 2.65 6.75
CA HIS A 191 -6.84 3.50 7.92
C HIS A 191 -5.79 3.24 9.02
N GLY A 192 -4.76 2.42 8.76
CA GLY A 192 -3.78 1.94 9.74
C GLY A 192 -2.33 2.42 9.53
N ALA A 193 -2.07 3.38 8.62
CA ALA A 193 -0.69 3.79 8.32
C ALA A 193 0.06 4.38 9.53
N HIS A 194 -0.64 4.90 10.52
CA HIS A 194 -0.08 5.49 11.76
C HIS A 194 0.24 4.45 12.84
N LEU A 195 -0.30 3.24 12.77
CA LEU A 195 -0.19 2.24 13.83
C LEU A 195 1.24 1.91 14.24
N PRO A 196 2.21 1.69 13.33
CA PRO A 196 3.58 1.39 13.72
C PRO A 196 4.25 2.50 14.54
N PHE A 197 3.92 3.76 14.26
CA PHE A 197 4.46 4.91 15.00
C PHE A 197 3.87 5.05 16.42
N LEU A 198 2.81 4.29 16.72
CA LEU A 198 2.23 4.14 18.06
C LEU A 198 2.69 2.84 18.75
N GLY A 199 3.69 2.14 18.19
CA GLY A 199 4.18 0.87 18.73
C GLY A 199 3.19 -0.30 18.52
N ASN A 200 2.32 -0.22 17.52
CA ASN A 200 1.35 -1.26 17.19
C ASN A 200 1.72 -1.95 15.87
N ASP A 201 2.27 -3.15 15.97
CA ASP A 201 2.76 -3.96 14.84
C ASP A 201 1.66 -4.84 14.22
N HIS A 202 0.40 -4.57 14.51
CA HIS A 202 -0.76 -5.38 14.13
C HIS A 202 -0.74 -5.81 12.65
N LEU A 203 -0.38 -4.89 11.73
CA LEU A 203 -0.39 -5.14 10.30
C LEU A 203 0.69 -6.13 9.83
N SER A 204 1.79 -6.30 10.59
CA SER A 204 2.91 -7.17 10.21
C SER A 204 2.57 -8.66 10.18
N ALA A 205 1.44 -9.06 10.77
CA ALA A 205 0.97 -10.44 10.75
C ALA A 205 0.41 -10.88 9.37
N ALA A 206 0.10 -9.94 8.47
CA ALA A 206 -0.46 -10.25 7.17
C ALA A 206 0.62 -10.52 6.11
N ASP A 207 0.26 -11.27 5.06
CA ASP A 207 1.17 -11.53 3.93
C ASP A 207 1.30 -10.32 3.00
N LEU A 208 0.19 -9.62 2.77
CA LEU A 208 0.11 -8.40 1.95
C LEU A 208 -0.72 -7.35 2.69
N VAL A 209 -0.20 -6.14 2.77
CA VAL A 209 -0.88 -5.00 3.41
C VAL A 209 -0.88 -3.80 2.49
N VAL A 210 -2.01 -3.13 2.40
CA VAL A 210 -2.14 -1.85 1.70
C VAL A 210 -2.49 -0.77 2.70
N THR A 211 -1.71 0.32 2.76
CA THR A 211 -2.01 1.46 3.63
C THR A 211 -2.15 2.74 2.84
N SER A 212 -3.02 3.66 3.30
CA SER A 212 -3.14 5.01 2.74
C SER A 212 -2.40 5.99 3.65
N ALA A 213 -1.19 6.38 3.29
CA ALA A 213 -0.42 7.35 4.08
C ALA A 213 -1.19 8.67 4.26
N HIS A 214 -1.80 9.16 3.18
CA HIS A 214 -2.54 10.43 3.18
C HIS A 214 -3.78 10.49 4.08
N LYS A 215 -4.30 9.34 4.58
CA LYS A 215 -5.48 9.33 5.46
C LYS A 215 -5.14 9.63 6.91
N THR A 216 -4.00 9.14 7.38
CA THR A 216 -3.66 9.16 8.81
C THR A 216 -2.26 9.71 9.10
N LEU A 217 -1.49 10.05 8.08
CA LEU A 217 -0.15 10.63 8.18
C LEU A 217 -0.05 11.96 7.40
N PRO A 218 0.92 12.83 7.70
CA PRO A 218 1.13 14.10 7.01
C PRO A 218 1.75 13.90 5.62
N ALA A 219 1.01 13.25 4.73
CA ALA A 219 1.42 12.94 3.37
C ALA A 219 0.43 13.52 2.35
N LEU A 220 0.91 13.79 1.13
CA LEU A 220 0.07 14.30 0.04
C LEU A 220 -1.05 13.31 -0.30
N GLY A 221 -2.21 13.85 -0.67
CA GLY A 221 -3.36 13.06 -1.12
C GLY A 221 -2.96 12.04 -2.18
N GLN A 222 -3.61 10.87 -2.17
CA GLN A 222 -3.36 9.75 -3.08
C GLN A 222 -2.11 8.89 -2.74
N SER A 223 -1.21 9.35 -1.85
CA SER A 223 -0.05 8.57 -1.43
C SER A 223 -0.46 7.34 -0.60
N ALA A 224 0.13 6.19 -0.94
CA ALA A 224 -0.15 4.92 -0.29
C ALA A 224 1.08 3.99 -0.35
N LEU A 225 1.03 2.89 0.38
CA LEU A 225 2.08 1.88 0.43
C LEU A 225 1.47 0.49 0.20
N LEU A 226 2.17 -0.35 -0.58
CA LEU A 226 1.96 -1.78 -0.65
C LEU A 226 3.12 -2.47 0.08
N LEU A 227 2.80 -3.19 1.14
CA LEU A 227 3.76 -3.89 1.98
C LEU A 227 3.58 -5.40 1.80
N ALA A 228 4.67 -6.15 1.89
CA ALA A 228 4.63 -7.58 1.74
C ALA A 228 5.58 -8.30 2.70
N GLY A 229 5.14 -9.46 3.18
CA GLY A 229 5.96 -10.44 3.88
C GLY A 229 6.90 -11.19 2.92
N GLU A 230 7.74 -12.07 3.45
CA GLU A 230 8.80 -12.79 2.71
C GLU A 230 8.27 -13.66 1.55
N ARG A 231 7.01 -14.11 1.61
CA ARG A 231 6.39 -14.94 0.56
C ARG A 231 6.24 -14.22 -0.78
N PHE A 232 6.27 -12.88 -0.80
CA PHE A 232 6.05 -12.07 -1.98
C PHE A 232 7.30 -11.25 -2.31
N PRO A 233 8.09 -11.65 -3.32
CA PRO A 233 9.31 -10.94 -3.69
C PRO A 233 9.00 -9.54 -4.23
N HIS A 234 9.85 -8.57 -3.90
CA HIS A 234 9.67 -7.15 -4.24
C HIS A 234 9.47 -6.92 -5.76
N ALA A 235 10.15 -7.68 -6.62
CA ALA A 235 9.95 -7.61 -8.06
C ALA A 235 8.52 -8.00 -8.49
N GLY A 236 7.87 -8.92 -7.76
CA GLY A 236 6.48 -9.29 -7.97
C GLY A 236 5.53 -8.13 -7.64
N LEU A 237 5.77 -7.41 -6.52
CA LEU A 237 5.00 -6.24 -6.14
C LEU A 237 5.04 -5.16 -7.22
N ARG A 238 6.25 -4.83 -7.71
CA ARG A 238 6.45 -3.82 -8.76
C ARG A 238 5.69 -4.18 -10.03
N ARG A 239 5.82 -5.42 -10.48
CA ARG A 239 5.13 -5.90 -11.68
C ARG A 239 3.61 -5.85 -11.53
N ALA A 240 3.07 -6.31 -10.40
CA ALA A 240 1.63 -6.25 -10.16
C ALA A 240 1.12 -4.81 -10.06
N ALA A 241 1.82 -3.94 -9.30
CA ALA A 241 1.41 -2.55 -9.14
C ALA A 241 1.51 -1.73 -10.44
N SER A 242 2.46 -2.04 -11.33
CA SER A 242 2.61 -1.35 -12.62
C SER A 242 1.41 -1.58 -13.56
N LEU A 243 0.68 -2.69 -13.41
CA LEU A 243 -0.52 -2.97 -14.22
C LEU A 243 -1.70 -2.05 -13.86
N TYR A 244 -1.73 -1.51 -12.64
CA TYR A 244 -2.82 -0.69 -12.12
C TYR A 244 -2.43 0.76 -11.85
N GLY A 245 -1.18 1.12 -12.11
CA GLY A 245 -0.63 2.45 -11.88
C GLY A 245 -0.27 3.17 -13.15
N SER A 246 0.05 4.47 -13.02
CA SER A 246 0.61 5.26 -14.10
C SER A 246 2.08 4.88 -14.32
N SER A 247 2.51 4.81 -15.58
CA SER A 247 3.93 4.71 -15.94
C SER A 247 4.72 6.01 -15.65
N SER A 248 4.03 7.08 -15.28
CA SER A 248 4.63 8.37 -14.89
C SER A 248 4.29 8.68 -13.44
N PRO A 249 4.93 8.02 -12.46
CA PRO A 249 4.64 8.21 -11.04
C PRO A 249 5.03 9.63 -10.59
N SER A 250 4.27 10.18 -9.65
CA SER A 250 4.56 11.51 -9.09
C SER A 250 5.78 11.48 -8.16
N TYR A 251 6.89 12.06 -8.59
CA TYR A 251 8.11 12.19 -7.79
C TYR A 251 7.91 13.06 -6.54
N PRO A 252 7.18 14.20 -6.60
CA PRO A 252 6.86 14.96 -5.39
C PRO A 252 6.06 14.15 -4.36
N MET A 253 5.15 13.30 -4.80
CA MET A 253 4.37 12.43 -3.89
C MET A 253 5.26 11.38 -3.23
N MET A 254 6.16 10.74 -3.98
CA MET A 254 7.12 9.77 -3.43
C MET A 254 8.12 10.44 -2.47
N ALA A 255 8.59 11.64 -2.80
CA ALA A 255 9.44 12.44 -1.91
C ALA A 255 8.70 12.83 -0.62
N CYS A 256 7.41 13.16 -0.73
CA CYS A 256 6.58 13.43 0.45
C CYS A 256 6.43 12.19 1.34
N LEU A 257 6.30 10.98 0.79
CA LEU A 257 6.30 9.74 1.56
C LEU A 257 7.63 9.54 2.31
N ASP A 258 8.77 9.79 1.64
CA ASP A 258 10.09 9.65 2.24
C ASP A 258 10.28 10.64 3.42
N LEU A 259 9.91 11.91 3.22
CA LEU A 259 9.91 12.94 4.26
C LEU A 259 8.94 12.62 5.41
N CYS A 260 7.73 12.16 5.07
CA CYS A 260 6.70 11.81 6.05
C CYS A 260 7.20 10.75 7.03
N ARG A 261 7.82 9.67 6.52
CA ARG A 261 8.42 8.64 7.40
C ARG A 261 9.47 9.23 8.32
N ALA A 262 10.42 9.97 7.75
CA ALA A 262 11.51 10.54 8.53
C ALA A 262 11.01 11.47 9.65
N TRP A 263 9.96 12.23 9.37
CA TRP A 263 9.33 13.12 10.35
C TRP A 263 8.54 12.36 11.43
N MET A 264 7.89 11.26 11.07
CA MET A 264 7.11 10.45 12.01
C MET A 264 7.99 9.62 12.95
N GLU A 265 9.25 9.39 12.60
CA GLU A 265 10.22 8.67 13.44
C GLU A 265 10.92 9.59 14.48
N GLU A 266 10.71 10.91 14.45
CA GLU A 266 11.22 11.87 15.45
C GLU A 266 10.33 11.94 16.70
#